data_69172a4c6b09ead2d6c3bf37e95faf26
#
_entry.id   69172a4c6b09ead2d6c3bf37e95faf26
#
_cell.length_a   1.000
_cell.length_b   1.000
_cell.length_c   1.000
_cell.angle_alpha   90.00
_cell.angle_beta   90.00
_cell.angle_gamma   90.00
#
_symmetry.space_group_name_H-M   'P 1'
#
loop_
_entity.id
_entity.type
_entity.pdbx_description
1 polymer ?
#
loop_
_entity_poly.entity_id
_entity_poly.type
_entity_poly.pdbx_seq_one_letter_code
_entity_poly.pdbx_strand_id
1 'polypeptide(L)'
;MSASILSHARDPLKMVLPEEEAPTESMAFGSMVDMLWLTPDDWDNYYIKLPSQAPKRPSAAQLKARDKGTASESSLQAIAFWDNWETKSLGKTTYDSTLMEKVRKSVNMLSMHPQAQYIHDHSDKQIVLQGDIPGHCLQEGGKAKCMIDLLPRDGELETADGKRLQLNECVVDLKTSHNVSEHGMRTAIHTFEYYMKMAWYVRMLQGAGETQRDKAVLIFQNSKHPRDVHVRLIDPEDLTAGAILAQQRLDHLCQLNSENIYPLFDNEFKIISRESWMKAQQ
;
A
#
# COMPACT_ATOMS: atom_id res chain seq x y z
N MET A 1 2.79 6.64 14.90
CA MET A 1 3.44 5.41 14.34
C MET A 1 2.46 4.70 13.42
N SER A 2 2.88 4.20 12.27
CA SER A 2 2.04 3.43 11.34
C SER A 2 2.75 2.15 10.90
N ALA A 3 2.01 1.21 10.27
CA ALA A 3 2.62 -0.03 9.76
C ALA A 3 3.77 0.24 8.77
N SER A 4 3.64 1.26 7.91
CA SER A 4 4.72 1.67 7.00
C SER A 4 5.95 2.21 7.75
N ILE A 5 5.76 2.93 8.85
CA ILE A 5 6.87 3.39 9.68
C ILE A 5 7.53 2.21 10.40
N LEU A 6 6.78 1.21 10.85
CA LEU A 6 7.37 0.00 11.45
C LEU A 6 8.30 -0.73 10.47
N SER A 7 8.04 -0.66 9.17
CA SER A 7 8.96 -1.21 8.16
C SER A 7 10.31 -0.48 8.14
N HIS A 8 10.38 0.79 8.56
CA HIS A 8 11.61 1.56 8.67
C HIS A 8 12.54 1.07 9.81
N ALA A 9 12.08 0.17 10.70
CA ALA A 9 12.97 -0.46 11.66
C ALA A 9 14.09 -1.29 10.99
N ARG A 10 13.95 -1.65 9.72
CA ARG A 10 15.02 -2.24 8.90
C ARG A 10 16.05 -1.21 8.44
N ASP A 11 15.65 0.04 8.31
CA ASP A 11 16.47 1.18 7.91
C ASP A 11 15.98 2.41 8.69
N PRO A 12 16.38 2.53 9.98
CA PRO A 12 15.88 3.58 10.86
C PRO A 12 16.21 4.99 10.38
N LEU A 13 17.23 5.14 9.52
CA LEU A 13 17.61 6.42 8.98
C LEU A 13 16.50 7.07 8.14
N LYS A 14 15.65 6.26 7.50
CA LYS A 14 14.48 6.75 6.75
C LYS A 14 13.45 7.49 7.62
N MET A 15 13.54 7.37 8.95
CA MET A 15 12.70 8.15 9.87
C MET A 15 13.14 9.60 9.99
N VAL A 16 14.44 9.86 9.88
CA VAL A 16 15.05 11.20 10.08
C VAL A 16 15.47 11.83 8.76
N LEU A 17 15.73 11.04 7.74
CA LEU A 17 16.06 11.47 6.38
C LEU A 17 15.09 10.78 5.41
N PRO A 18 13.82 11.20 5.36
CA PRO A 18 12.88 10.61 4.44
C PRO A 18 13.32 10.93 3.01
N GLU A 19 13.68 9.90 2.26
CA GLU A 19 13.85 10.02 0.81
C GLU A 19 12.45 10.15 0.20
N GLU A 20 12.19 11.24 -0.50
CA GLU A 20 10.99 11.38 -1.34
C GLU A 20 11.19 10.54 -2.61
N GLU A 21 11.07 9.22 -2.47
CA GLU A 21 11.01 8.35 -3.63
C GLU A 21 9.67 8.57 -4.35
N ALA A 22 9.73 8.99 -5.59
CA ALA A 22 8.53 9.03 -6.43
C ALA A 22 7.90 7.63 -6.48
N PRO A 23 6.57 7.51 -6.35
CA PRO A 23 5.92 6.22 -6.41
C PRO A 23 6.21 5.52 -7.73
N THR A 24 6.53 4.23 -7.70
CA THR A 24 6.72 3.43 -8.90
C THR A 24 5.41 3.36 -9.69
N GLU A 25 5.49 3.09 -11.00
CA GLU A 25 4.28 2.90 -11.84
C GLU A 25 3.32 1.85 -11.25
N SER A 26 3.88 0.80 -10.65
CA SER A 26 3.08 -0.26 -9.99
C SER A 26 2.35 0.26 -8.75
N MET A 27 3.02 1.08 -7.93
CA MET A 27 2.40 1.70 -6.76
C MET A 27 1.32 2.71 -7.16
N ALA A 28 1.61 3.54 -8.16
CA ALA A 28 0.64 4.51 -8.71
C ALA A 28 -0.60 3.79 -9.27
N PHE A 29 -0.40 2.69 -10.01
CA PHE A 29 -1.49 1.87 -10.53
C PHE A 29 -2.34 1.27 -9.38
N GLY A 30 -1.68 0.69 -8.36
CA GLY A 30 -2.37 0.15 -7.19
C GLY A 30 -3.23 1.19 -6.49
N SER A 31 -2.66 2.36 -6.20
CA SER A 31 -3.39 3.47 -5.55
C SER A 31 -4.59 3.96 -6.39
N MET A 32 -4.48 3.93 -7.72
CA MET A 32 -5.61 4.27 -8.60
C MET A 32 -6.72 3.21 -8.55
N VAL A 33 -6.37 1.93 -8.52
CA VAL A 33 -7.35 0.84 -8.38
C VAL A 33 -8.04 0.94 -7.03
N ASP A 34 -7.28 1.11 -5.94
CA ASP A 34 -7.81 1.26 -4.58
C ASP A 34 -8.81 2.43 -4.52
N MET A 35 -8.39 3.62 -4.98
CA MET A 35 -9.24 4.81 -4.96
C MET A 35 -10.52 4.61 -5.75
N LEU A 36 -10.42 4.10 -6.99
CA LEU A 36 -11.59 3.98 -7.87
C LEU A 36 -12.56 2.90 -7.39
N TRP A 37 -12.07 1.86 -6.67
CA TRP A 37 -12.93 0.79 -6.15
C TRP A 37 -13.49 1.12 -4.78
N LEU A 38 -12.72 1.77 -3.90
CA LEU A 38 -13.10 1.97 -2.50
C LEU A 38 -13.79 3.33 -2.26
N THR A 39 -13.29 4.41 -2.87
CA THR A 39 -13.77 5.78 -2.66
C THR A 39 -13.81 6.58 -3.98
N PRO A 40 -14.62 6.14 -4.97
CA PRO A 40 -14.67 6.77 -6.30
C PRO A 40 -15.03 8.25 -6.26
N ASP A 41 -15.79 8.70 -5.28
CA ASP A 41 -16.21 10.10 -5.12
C ASP A 41 -15.03 11.04 -4.81
N ASP A 42 -13.94 10.50 -4.26
CA ASP A 42 -12.73 11.25 -3.96
C ASP A 42 -11.78 11.37 -5.17
N TRP A 43 -12.06 10.68 -6.27
CA TRP A 43 -11.17 10.58 -7.42
C TRP A 43 -10.65 11.92 -7.92
N ASP A 44 -11.53 12.87 -8.14
CA ASP A 44 -11.19 14.17 -8.71
C ASP A 44 -10.35 15.06 -7.76
N ASN A 45 -10.26 14.70 -6.49
CA ASN A 45 -9.40 15.38 -5.52
C ASN A 45 -7.93 15.02 -5.71
N TYR A 46 -7.64 13.77 -6.17
CA TYR A 46 -6.29 13.21 -6.24
C TYR A 46 -5.77 12.97 -7.65
N TYR A 47 -6.67 12.88 -8.63
CA TYR A 47 -6.31 12.51 -10.00
C TYR A 47 -6.83 13.49 -11.03
N ILE A 48 -6.03 13.70 -12.08
CA ILE A 48 -6.41 14.58 -13.18
C ILE A 48 -6.03 13.95 -14.53
N LYS A 49 -6.99 13.95 -15.47
CA LYS A 49 -6.79 13.36 -16.79
C LYS A 49 -5.97 14.30 -17.69
N LEU A 50 -4.86 13.78 -18.24
CA LEU A 50 -4.10 14.48 -19.27
C LEU A 50 -4.96 14.61 -20.55
N PRO A 51 -5.06 15.79 -21.15
CA PRO A 51 -5.74 15.98 -22.42
C PRO A 51 -5.15 15.09 -23.52
N SER A 52 -6.00 14.51 -24.36
CA SER A 52 -5.56 13.61 -25.44
C SER A 52 -4.66 14.29 -26.48
N GLN A 53 -4.80 15.61 -26.64
CA GLN A 53 -3.98 16.45 -27.52
C GLN A 53 -2.75 17.04 -26.82
N ALA A 54 -2.39 16.58 -25.63
CA ALA A 54 -1.20 17.05 -24.94
C ALA A 54 0.06 16.82 -25.81
N PRO A 55 0.89 17.83 -26.03
CA PRO A 55 2.14 17.67 -26.78
C PRO A 55 3.10 16.78 -26.00
N LYS A 56 4.08 16.21 -26.71
CA LYS A 56 5.19 15.51 -26.02
C LYS A 56 5.85 16.44 -24.99
N ARG A 57 6.26 15.87 -23.85
CA ARG A 57 7.02 16.65 -22.87
C ARG A 57 8.30 17.20 -23.50
N PRO A 58 8.61 18.48 -23.26
CA PRO A 58 9.83 19.10 -23.78
C PRO A 58 11.07 18.37 -23.29
N SER A 59 12.01 18.13 -24.17
CA SER A 59 13.31 17.60 -23.83
C SER A 59 14.19 18.66 -23.15
N ALA A 60 15.22 18.22 -22.42
CA ALA A 60 16.19 19.14 -21.82
C ALA A 60 16.85 20.07 -22.85
N ALA A 61 17.04 19.60 -24.10
CA ALA A 61 17.57 20.41 -25.19
C ALA A 61 16.60 21.55 -25.60
N GLN A 62 15.30 21.27 -25.66
CA GLN A 62 14.27 22.26 -25.95
C GLN A 62 14.13 23.32 -24.86
N LEU A 63 14.21 22.90 -23.59
CA LEU A 63 14.25 23.84 -22.44
C LEU A 63 15.47 24.76 -22.50
N LYS A 64 16.67 24.20 -22.74
CA LYS A 64 17.88 25.01 -22.95
C LYS A 64 17.80 25.95 -24.16
N ALA A 65 17.14 25.55 -25.26
CA ALA A 65 16.91 26.39 -26.41
C ALA A 65 15.97 27.55 -26.09
N ARG A 66 14.92 27.32 -25.29
CA ARG A 66 14.04 28.39 -24.77
C ARG A 66 14.86 29.43 -24.02
N ASP A 67 15.70 28.99 -23.06
CA ASP A 67 16.48 29.86 -22.19
C ASP A 67 17.52 30.70 -23.01
N LYS A 68 17.95 30.19 -24.16
CA LYS A 68 18.83 30.90 -25.09
C LYS A 68 18.07 31.74 -26.14
N GLY A 69 16.74 31.75 -26.15
CA GLY A 69 15.95 32.44 -27.17
C GLY A 69 15.99 31.83 -28.56
N THR A 70 16.41 30.56 -28.70
CA THR A 70 16.59 29.88 -30.01
C THR A 70 15.59 28.72 -30.20
N ALA A 71 14.59 28.57 -29.30
CA ALA A 71 13.59 27.53 -29.41
C ALA A 71 12.63 27.79 -30.59
N SER A 72 12.22 26.71 -31.28
CA SER A 72 11.17 26.80 -32.29
C SER A 72 9.82 27.15 -31.67
N GLU A 73 8.92 27.72 -32.45
CA GLU A 73 7.56 28.07 -32.02
C GLU A 73 6.81 26.85 -31.47
N SER A 74 6.90 25.71 -32.13
CA SER A 74 6.31 24.44 -31.65
C SER A 74 6.87 23.99 -30.30
N SER A 75 8.17 24.20 -30.06
CA SER A 75 8.79 23.91 -28.76
C SER A 75 8.29 24.86 -27.67
N LEU A 76 8.15 26.15 -27.99
CA LEU A 76 7.61 27.15 -27.05
C LEU A 76 6.16 26.85 -26.70
N GLN A 77 5.33 26.46 -27.67
CA GLN A 77 3.95 26.05 -27.42
C GLN A 77 3.86 24.81 -26.52
N ALA A 78 4.71 23.80 -26.77
CA ALA A 78 4.77 22.61 -25.91
C ALA A 78 5.21 22.96 -24.50
N ILE A 79 6.22 23.81 -24.34
CA ILE A 79 6.69 24.27 -23.01
C ILE A 79 5.57 25.01 -22.28
N ALA A 80 4.93 25.98 -22.93
CA ALA A 80 3.83 26.76 -22.34
C ALA A 80 2.65 25.86 -21.92
N PHE A 81 2.34 24.81 -22.71
CA PHE A 81 1.33 23.83 -22.35
C PHE A 81 1.71 23.13 -21.05
N TRP A 82 2.95 22.63 -20.91
CA TRP A 82 3.37 21.87 -19.74
C TRP A 82 3.54 22.72 -18.51
N ASP A 83 4.02 23.95 -18.62
CA ASP A 83 4.10 24.92 -17.52
C ASP A 83 2.68 25.22 -16.96
N ASN A 84 1.70 25.42 -17.83
CA ASN A 84 0.30 25.61 -17.43
C ASN A 84 -0.30 24.32 -16.83
N TRP A 85 0.04 23.15 -17.42
CA TRP A 85 -0.43 21.86 -16.94
C TRP A 85 0.11 21.56 -15.53
N GLU A 86 1.37 21.81 -15.26
CA GLU A 86 1.98 21.61 -13.93
C GLU A 86 1.28 22.46 -12.88
N THR A 87 0.94 23.71 -13.20
CA THR A 87 0.15 24.55 -12.32
C THR A 87 -1.25 23.98 -12.07
N LYS A 88 -1.93 23.52 -13.14
CA LYS A 88 -3.29 22.96 -13.07
C LYS A 88 -3.35 21.63 -12.34
N SER A 89 -2.32 20.81 -12.47
CA SER A 89 -2.23 19.47 -11.88
C SER A 89 -1.54 19.46 -10.51
N LEU A 90 -1.23 20.63 -9.95
CA LEU A 90 -0.56 20.72 -8.67
C LEU A 90 -1.30 19.95 -7.58
N GLY A 91 -0.58 19.05 -6.89
CA GLY A 91 -1.14 18.18 -5.86
C GLY A 91 -1.95 16.98 -6.37
N LYS A 92 -2.03 16.78 -7.69
CA LYS A 92 -2.76 15.67 -8.30
C LYS A 92 -1.86 14.79 -9.17
N THR A 93 -2.13 13.50 -9.13
CA THR A 93 -1.49 12.54 -10.03
C THR A 93 -2.13 12.61 -11.43
N THR A 94 -1.31 12.85 -12.44
CA THR A 94 -1.78 12.89 -13.83
C THR A 94 -1.85 11.49 -14.43
N TYR A 95 -2.94 11.18 -15.14
CA TYR A 95 -3.11 9.93 -15.87
C TYR A 95 -3.59 10.14 -17.30
N ASP A 96 -3.29 9.21 -18.20
CA ASP A 96 -3.79 9.16 -19.56
C ASP A 96 -4.99 8.21 -19.71
N SER A 97 -5.59 8.22 -20.90
CA SER A 97 -6.75 7.37 -21.18
C SER A 97 -6.41 5.87 -21.14
N THR A 98 -5.19 5.48 -21.52
CA THR A 98 -4.73 4.09 -21.56
C THR A 98 -4.59 3.53 -20.16
N LEU A 99 -3.99 4.31 -19.25
CA LEU A 99 -3.87 3.92 -17.83
C LEU A 99 -5.24 3.81 -17.18
N MET A 100 -6.13 4.79 -17.45
CA MET A 100 -7.49 4.76 -16.90
C MET A 100 -8.30 3.56 -17.38
N GLU A 101 -8.15 3.14 -18.64
CA GLU A 101 -8.80 1.93 -19.16
C GLU A 101 -8.32 0.68 -18.40
N LYS A 102 -7.01 0.57 -18.13
CA LYS A 102 -6.45 -0.53 -17.34
C LYS A 102 -7.01 -0.54 -15.91
N VAL A 103 -7.06 0.63 -15.26
CA VAL A 103 -7.61 0.76 -13.90
C VAL A 103 -9.08 0.37 -13.87
N ARG A 104 -9.91 0.89 -14.78
CA ARG A 104 -11.33 0.53 -14.89
C ARG A 104 -11.55 -0.96 -15.12
N LYS A 105 -10.71 -1.57 -15.97
CA LYS A 105 -10.75 -3.02 -16.18
C LYS A 105 -10.46 -3.80 -14.90
N SER A 106 -9.49 -3.35 -14.11
CA SER A 106 -9.17 -3.96 -12.81
C SER A 106 -10.33 -3.84 -11.83
N VAL A 107 -10.88 -2.63 -11.66
CA VAL A 107 -12.04 -2.40 -10.78
C VAL A 107 -13.25 -3.24 -11.20
N ASN A 108 -13.53 -3.31 -12.51
CA ASN A 108 -14.62 -4.14 -13.02
C ASN A 108 -14.43 -5.63 -12.67
N MET A 109 -13.20 -6.16 -12.76
CA MET A 109 -12.91 -7.54 -12.39
C MET A 109 -13.04 -7.79 -10.88
N LEU A 110 -12.63 -6.85 -10.02
CA LEU A 110 -12.87 -6.91 -8.58
C LEU A 110 -14.37 -6.96 -8.29
N SER A 111 -15.16 -6.08 -8.93
CA SER A 111 -16.60 -6.02 -8.77
C SER A 111 -17.34 -7.26 -9.34
N MET A 112 -16.74 -7.95 -10.30
CA MET A 112 -17.30 -9.22 -10.82
C MET A 112 -16.88 -10.45 -10.00
N HIS A 113 -15.86 -10.34 -9.13
CA HIS A 113 -15.43 -11.46 -8.30
C HIS A 113 -16.38 -11.63 -7.10
N PRO A 114 -17.10 -12.76 -6.96
CA PRO A 114 -18.20 -12.87 -5.99
C PRO A 114 -17.79 -12.56 -4.55
N GLN A 115 -16.67 -13.14 -4.08
CA GLN A 115 -16.22 -12.93 -2.71
C GLN A 115 -15.67 -11.51 -2.48
N ALA A 116 -14.92 -10.95 -3.45
CA ALA A 116 -14.36 -9.61 -3.31
C ALA A 116 -15.47 -8.56 -3.30
N GLN A 117 -16.45 -8.68 -4.20
CA GLN A 117 -17.61 -7.78 -4.23
C GLN A 117 -18.47 -7.94 -2.96
N TYR A 118 -18.69 -9.17 -2.51
CA TYR A 118 -19.45 -9.41 -1.27
C TYR A 118 -18.78 -8.74 -0.07
N ILE A 119 -17.45 -8.89 0.10
CA ILE A 119 -16.70 -8.20 1.16
C ILE A 119 -16.83 -6.67 1.00
N HIS A 120 -16.68 -6.16 -0.22
CA HIS A 120 -16.80 -4.73 -0.50
C HIS A 120 -18.16 -4.18 -0.07
N ASP A 121 -19.25 -4.86 -0.42
CA ASP A 121 -20.62 -4.39 -0.14
C ASP A 121 -20.96 -4.40 1.35
N HIS A 122 -20.31 -5.29 2.14
CA HIS A 122 -20.52 -5.42 3.58
C HIS A 122 -19.49 -4.65 4.41
N SER A 123 -18.68 -3.79 3.79
CA SER A 123 -17.57 -3.09 4.47
C SER A 123 -17.73 -1.58 4.47
N ASP A 124 -17.29 -0.95 5.55
CA ASP A 124 -16.84 0.45 5.52
C ASP A 124 -15.48 0.53 4.82
N LYS A 125 -15.22 1.61 4.09
CA LYS A 125 -14.05 1.77 3.24
C LYS A 125 -13.12 2.86 3.78
N GLN A 126 -11.80 2.66 3.60
CA GLN A 126 -10.75 3.63 3.92
C GLN A 126 -10.86 4.19 5.35
N ILE A 127 -11.01 3.28 6.33
CA ILE A 127 -11.16 3.65 7.74
C ILE A 127 -9.82 4.07 8.31
N VAL A 128 -9.75 5.33 8.76
CA VAL A 128 -8.57 5.87 9.45
C VAL A 128 -8.77 5.72 10.95
N LEU A 129 -7.85 5.02 11.60
CA LEU A 129 -7.75 4.92 13.06
C LEU A 129 -6.50 5.65 13.54
N GLN A 130 -6.66 6.37 14.67
CA GLN A 130 -5.56 6.99 15.38
C GLN A 130 -5.82 6.88 16.88
N GLY A 131 -4.81 6.44 17.63
CA GLY A 131 -4.97 6.25 19.07
C GLY A 131 -3.71 5.71 19.74
N ASP A 132 -3.88 5.31 20.98
CA ASP A 132 -2.84 4.65 21.74
C ASP A 132 -2.77 3.16 21.37
N ILE A 133 -1.61 2.55 21.59
CA ILE A 133 -1.43 1.12 21.35
C ILE A 133 -1.63 0.38 22.67
N PRO A 134 -2.51 -0.62 22.74
CA PRO A 134 -2.69 -1.42 23.94
C PRO A 134 -1.35 -2.01 24.41
N GLY A 135 -1.04 -1.81 25.69
CA GLY A 135 0.17 -2.34 26.32
C GLY A 135 1.50 -1.68 25.91
N HIS A 136 1.44 -0.54 25.22
CA HIS A 136 2.64 0.22 24.85
C HIS A 136 2.43 1.72 25.04
N CYS A 137 3.34 2.38 25.77
CA CYS A 137 3.39 3.83 25.85
C CYS A 137 4.30 4.36 24.72
N LEU A 138 3.72 4.99 23.72
CA LEU A 138 4.50 5.84 22.82
C LEU A 138 4.99 7.06 23.61
N GLN A 139 6.13 7.62 23.20
CA GLN A 139 6.63 8.86 23.81
C GLN A 139 5.57 9.96 23.80
N GLU A 140 5.70 10.91 24.70
CA GLU A 140 4.73 11.98 24.95
C GLU A 140 4.26 12.63 23.65
N GLY A 141 2.95 12.58 23.37
CA GLY A 141 2.34 13.08 22.14
C GLY A 141 2.36 12.10 20.95
N GLY A 142 3.02 10.95 21.06
CA GLY A 142 3.04 9.95 19.99
C GLY A 142 1.71 9.20 19.88
N LYS A 143 1.18 9.08 18.66
CA LYS A 143 -0.02 8.31 18.34
C LYS A 143 0.27 7.24 17.30
N ALA A 144 -0.34 6.08 17.48
CA ALA A 144 -0.43 5.07 16.43
C ALA A 144 -1.50 5.46 15.42
N LYS A 145 -1.31 5.07 14.16
CA LYS A 145 -2.31 5.28 13.11
C LYS A 145 -2.30 4.13 12.12
N CYS A 146 -3.44 3.87 11.52
CA CYS A 146 -3.55 3.02 10.33
C CYS A 146 -4.69 3.52 9.44
N MET A 147 -4.67 3.08 8.20
CA MET A 147 -5.77 3.20 7.25
C MET A 147 -6.08 1.79 6.75
N ILE A 148 -7.32 1.38 6.95
CA ILE A 148 -7.83 0.05 6.62
C ILE A 148 -8.65 0.18 5.35
N ASP A 149 -8.34 -0.61 4.32
CA ASP A 149 -9.02 -0.53 3.03
C ASP A 149 -10.49 -0.91 3.15
N LEU A 150 -10.77 -2.03 3.78
CA LEU A 150 -12.13 -2.55 3.97
C LEU A 150 -12.29 -3.09 5.40
N LEU A 151 -13.31 -2.59 6.09
CA LEU A 151 -13.68 -3.04 7.43
C LEU A 151 -15.09 -3.61 7.39
N PRO A 152 -15.26 -4.94 7.19
CA PRO A 152 -16.56 -5.56 7.12
C PRO A 152 -17.35 -5.39 8.42
N ARG A 153 -18.64 -5.09 8.32
CA ARG A 153 -19.55 -4.93 9.48
C ARG A 153 -20.33 -6.19 9.77
N ASP A 154 -20.66 -6.93 8.74
CA ASP A 154 -21.41 -8.18 8.81
C ASP A 154 -21.02 -9.11 7.66
N GLY A 155 -21.72 -10.21 7.53
CA GLY A 155 -21.54 -11.16 6.45
C GLY A 155 -20.70 -12.38 6.82
N GLU A 156 -20.78 -13.39 5.99
CA GLU A 156 -20.15 -14.68 6.18
C GLU A 156 -19.64 -15.22 4.85
N LEU A 157 -18.45 -15.78 4.85
CA LEU A 157 -17.89 -16.50 3.71
C LEU A 157 -17.57 -17.94 4.08
N GLU A 158 -17.78 -18.85 3.14
CA GLU A 158 -17.33 -20.22 3.26
C GLU A 158 -15.90 -20.37 2.74
N THR A 159 -15.03 -20.94 3.56
CA THR A 159 -13.66 -21.28 3.19
C THR A 159 -13.60 -22.56 2.37
N ALA A 160 -12.49 -22.81 1.69
CA ALA A 160 -12.35 -24.00 0.84
C ALA A 160 -12.47 -25.34 1.58
N ASP A 161 -12.25 -25.35 2.90
CA ASP A 161 -12.43 -26.52 3.78
C ASP A 161 -13.85 -26.57 4.43
N GLY A 162 -14.78 -25.74 3.94
CA GLY A 162 -16.17 -25.74 4.38
C GLY A 162 -16.44 -25.03 5.72
N LYS A 163 -15.44 -24.34 6.28
CA LYS A 163 -15.65 -23.54 7.49
C LYS A 163 -16.27 -22.20 7.14
N ARG A 164 -17.02 -21.65 8.10
CA ARG A 164 -17.61 -20.33 7.97
C ARG A 164 -16.71 -19.29 8.61
N LEU A 165 -16.39 -18.26 7.84
CA LEU A 165 -15.64 -17.09 8.25
C LEU A 165 -16.60 -15.92 8.47
N GLN A 166 -16.72 -15.46 9.70
CA GLN A 166 -17.51 -14.28 10.03
C GLN A 166 -16.71 -13.03 9.62
N LEU A 167 -17.25 -12.22 8.73
CA LEU A 167 -16.51 -11.07 8.18
C LEU A 167 -16.33 -9.95 9.20
N ASN A 168 -17.23 -9.79 10.16
CA ASN A 168 -17.09 -8.83 11.25
C ASN A 168 -15.94 -9.15 12.23
N GLU A 169 -15.31 -10.32 12.11
CA GLU A 169 -14.06 -10.68 12.82
C GLU A 169 -12.82 -10.34 12.02
N CYS A 170 -12.96 -9.84 10.78
CA CYS A 170 -11.87 -9.64 9.86
C CYS A 170 -11.51 -8.16 9.67
N VAL A 171 -10.26 -7.93 9.29
CA VAL A 171 -9.78 -6.74 8.60
C VAL A 171 -9.34 -7.14 7.19
N VAL A 172 -9.61 -6.30 6.19
CA VAL A 172 -9.34 -6.66 4.79
C VAL A 172 -8.52 -5.57 4.11
N ASP A 173 -7.58 -5.99 3.28
CA ASP A 173 -6.68 -5.09 2.56
C ASP A 173 -6.51 -5.57 1.10
N LEU A 174 -6.55 -4.64 0.14
CA LEU A 174 -6.39 -4.91 -1.28
C LEU A 174 -4.92 -4.81 -1.70
N LYS A 175 -4.46 -5.77 -2.49
CA LYS A 175 -3.10 -5.79 -3.02
C LYS A 175 -3.09 -6.06 -4.52
N THR A 176 -2.58 -5.11 -5.29
CA THR A 176 -2.26 -5.33 -6.70
C THR A 176 -0.85 -5.88 -6.82
N SER A 177 -0.68 -6.96 -7.58
CA SER A 177 0.60 -7.61 -7.82
C SER A 177 0.70 -8.11 -9.26
N HIS A 178 1.90 -8.20 -9.81
CA HIS A 178 2.11 -8.82 -11.12
C HIS A 178 2.14 -10.36 -11.08
N ASN A 179 2.27 -10.94 -9.89
CA ASN A 179 2.28 -12.39 -9.69
C ASN A 179 1.37 -12.75 -8.51
N VAL A 180 0.23 -13.33 -8.82
CA VAL A 180 -0.78 -13.80 -7.85
C VAL A 180 -0.93 -15.34 -7.86
N SER A 181 0.08 -16.06 -8.35
CA SER A 181 0.17 -17.52 -8.09
C SER A 181 0.29 -17.77 -6.58
N GLU A 182 -0.04 -18.97 -6.12
CA GLU A 182 0.11 -19.34 -4.71
C GLU A 182 1.52 -19.04 -4.17
N HIS A 183 2.55 -19.40 -4.93
CA HIS A 183 3.93 -19.07 -4.57
C HIS A 183 4.17 -17.55 -4.56
N GLY A 184 3.66 -16.84 -5.57
CA GLY A 184 3.80 -15.37 -5.67
C GLY A 184 3.14 -14.65 -4.51
N MET A 185 1.93 -15.04 -4.11
CA MET A 185 1.23 -14.47 -2.96
C MET A 185 1.97 -14.74 -1.65
N ARG A 186 2.43 -15.97 -1.41
CA ARG A 186 3.23 -16.31 -0.21
C ARG A 186 4.53 -15.50 -0.15
N THR A 187 5.23 -15.39 -1.28
CA THR A 187 6.43 -14.57 -1.39
C THR A 187 6.13 -13.10 -1.08
N ALA A 188 5.05 -12.55 -1.62
CA ALA A 188 4.65 -11.17 -1.37
C ALA A 188 4.29 -10.93 0.10
N ILE A 189 3.51 -11.83 0.72
CA ILE A 189 3.15 -11.76 2.14
C ILE A 189 4.41 -11.67 3.00
N HIS A 190 5.43 -12.48 2.71
CA HIS A 190 6.68 -12.50 3.46
C HIS A 190 7.57 -11.29 3.12
N THR A 191 7.82 -11.02 1.83
CA THR A 191 8.76 -9.97 1.39
C THR A 191 8.30 -8.57 1.78
N PHE A 192 6.99 -8.29 1.62
CA PHE A 192 6.40 -6.99 1.97
C PHE A 192 5.80 -6.97 3.39
N GLU A 193 5.97 -8.06 4.14
CA GLU A 193 5.51 -8.19 5.53
C GLU A 193 4.03 -7.86 5.71
N TYR A 194 3.19 -8.30 4.79
CA TYR A 194 1.76 -8.04 4.89
C TYR A 194 1.16 -8.63 6.17
N TYR A 195 1.66 -9.77 6.64
CA TYR A 195 1.26 -10.37 7.92
C TYR A 195 1.50 -9.43 9.11
N MET A 196 2.63 -8.72 9.15
CA MET A 196 2.92 -7.71 10.17
C MET A 196 1.98 -6.49 10.03
N LYS A 197 1.78 -6.00 8.81
CA LYS A 197 0.88 -4.87 8.54
C LYS A 197 -0.56 -5.19 8.99
N MET A 198 -1.05 -6.38 8.66
CA MET A 198 -2.39 -6.80 9.03
C MET A 198 -2.54 -7.03 10.53
N ALA A 199 -1.54 -7.60 11.19
CA ALA A 199 -1.51 -7.72 12.65
C ALA A 199 -1.52 -6.34 13.34
N TRP A 200 -0.84 -5.35 12.76
CA TRP A 200 -0.92 -3.97 13.24
C TRP A 200 -2.34 -3.40 13.15
N TYR A 201 -3.04 -3.65 12.05
CA TYR A 201 -4.43 -3.20 11.87
C TYR A 201 -5.38 -3.85 12.90
N VAL A 202 -5.25 -5.17 13.10
CA VAL A 202 -6.00 -5.90 14.14
C VAL A 202 -5.76 -5.28 15.51
N ARG A 203 -4.50 -5.02 15.86
CA ARG A 203 -4.14 -4.40 17.13
C ARG A 203 -4.75 -3.01 17.31
N MET A 204 -4.74 -2.19 16.26
CA MET A 204 -5.34 -0.85 16.29
C MET A 204 -6.85 -0.91 16.48
N LEU A 205 -7.53 -1.86 15.83
CA LEU A 205 -8.97 -2.09 16.01
C LEU A 205 -9.31 -2.56 17.41
N GLN A 206 -8.55 -3.51 17.96
CA GLN A 206 -8.73 -3.98 19.34
C GLN A 206 -8.52 -2.84 20.35
N GLY A 207 -7.54 -1.97 20.10
CA GLY A 207 -7.33 -0.76 20.90
C GLY A 207 -8.46 0.26 20.81
N ALA A 208 -9.20 0.25 19.70
CA ALA A 208 -10.40 1.06 19.49
C ALA A 208 -11.69 0.41 20.05
N GLY A 209 -11.60 -0.77 20.67
CA GLY A 209 -12.73 -1.49 21.25
C GLY A 209 -13.33 -2.59 20.38
N GLU A 210 -12.85 -2.81 19.16
CA GLU A 210 -13.27 -3.87 18.23
C GLU A 210 -12.56 -5.20 18.58
N THR A 211 -12.75 -5.69 19.80
CA THR A 211 -11.96 -6.82 20.36
C THR A 211 -12.25 -8.17 19.71
N GLN A 212 -13.38 -8.31 19.00
CA GLN A 212 -13.74 -9.51 18.24
C GLN A 212 -12.90 -9.69 16.98
N ARG A 213 -12.21 -8.66 16.52
CA ARG A 213 -11.41 -8.72 15.28
C ARG A 213 -10.05 -9.32 15.56
N ASP A 214 -9.85 -10.51 15.04
CA ASP A 214 -8.63 -11.29 15.21
C ASP A 214 -8.16 -11.97 13.92
N LYS A 215 -8.84 -11.69 12.79
CA LYS A 215 -8.56 -12.29 11.50
C LYS A 215 -8.23 -11.23 10.44
N ALA A 216 -7.46 -11.64 9.45
CA ALA A 216 -7.06 -10.76 8.36
C ALA A 216 -7.21 -11.44 7.00
N VAL A 217 -7.78 -10.71 6.05
CA VAL A 217 -7.99 -11.17 4.67
C VAL A 217 -7.25 -10.27 3.72
N LEU A 218 -6.60 -10.86 2.72
CA LEU A 218 -5.99 -10.15 1.60
C LEU A 218 -6.77 -10.46 0.32
N ILE A 219 -7.10 -9.41 -0.41
CA ILE A 219 -7.62 -9.52 -1.78
C ILE A 219 -6.44 -9.22 -2.70
N PHE A 220 -5.95 -10.24 -3.40
CA PHE A 220 -4.90 -10.08 -4.40
C PHE A 220 -5.51 -9.95 -5.79
N GLN A 221 -5.06 -8.95 -6.54
CA GLN A 221 -5.40 -8.80 -7.95
C GLN A 221 -4.16 -8.70 -8.81
N ASN A 222 -4.16 -9.43 -9.94
CA ASN A 222 -3.08 -9.36 -10.90
C ASN A 222 -3.15 -8.07 -11.71
N SER A 223 -2.12 -7.23 -11.63
CA SER A 223 -2.03 -5.96 -12.35
C SER A 223 -1.88 -6.11 -13.87
N LYS A 224 -1.41 -7.27 -14.37
CA LYS A 224 -1.28 -7.58 -15.81
C LYS A 224 -2.48 -8.36 -16.35
N HIS A 225 -3.04 -9.23 -15.52
CA HIS A 225 -4.16 -10.10 -15.84
C HIS A 225 -5.30 -9.87 -14.83
N PRO A 226 -6.07 -8.77 -14.96
CA PRO A 226 -7.05 -8.34 -13.96
C PRO A 226 -8.12 -9.36 -13.57
N ARG A 227 -8.32 -10.42 -14.37
CA ARG A 227 -9.24 -11.53 -14.06
C ARG A 227 -8.75 -12.42 -12.92
N ASP A 228 -7.43 -12.42 -12.67
CA ASP A 228 -6.84 -13.22 -11.60
C ASP A 228 -7.01 -12.44 -10.29
N VAL A 229 -8.10 -12.72 -9.60
CA VAL A 229 -8.43 -12.16 -8.29
C VAL A 229 -8.51 -13.30 -7.30
N HIS A 230 -7.88 -13.16 -6.15
CA HIS A 230 -7.83 -14.16 -5.10
C HIS A 230 -8.13 -13.53 -3.75
N VAL A 231 -9.08 -14.10 -3.02
CA VAL A 231 -9.37 -13.74 -1.63
C VAL A 231 -8.71 -14.77 -0.73
N ARG A 232 -7.85 -14.34 0.20
CA ARG A 232 -7.05 -15.21 1.06
C ARG A 232 -7.12 -14.78 2.50
N LEU A 233 -7.47 -15.70 3.38
CA LEU A 233 -7.30 -15.55 4.82
C LEU A 233 -5.82 -15.72 5.16
N ILE A 234 -5.27 -14.83 5.96
CA ILE A 234 -3.93 -15.00 6.52
C ILE A 234 -3.98 -16.08 7.58
N ASP A 235 -2.99 -16.96 7.57
CA ASP A 235 -2.85 -17.99 8.59
C ASP A 235 -2.74 -17.34 9.99
N PRO A 236 -3.49 -17.83 10.99
CA PRO A 236 -3.45 -17.31 12.35
C PRO A 236 -2.04 -17.33 12.98
N GLU A 237 -1.21 -18.33 12.63
CA GLU A 237 0.18 -18.39 13.12
C GLU A 237 1.02 -17.27 12.49
N ASP A 238 0.85 -16.99 11.19
CA ASP A 238 1.51 -15.88 10.51
C ASP A 238 1.05 -14.53 11.09
N LEU A 239 -0.24 -14.39 11.38
CA LEU A 239 -0.76 -13.15 11.99
C LEU A 239 -0.19 -12.95 13.40
N THR A 240 -0.04 -14.02 14.17
CA THR A 240 0.61 -14.00 15.49
C THR A 240 2.08 -13.61 15.38
N ALA A 241 2.81 -14.21 14.44
CA ALA A 241 4.20 -13.85 14.15
C ALA A 241 4.32 -12.37 13.72
N GLY A 242 3.36 -11.89 12.95
CA GLY A 242 3.26 -10.48 12.56
C GLY A 242 3.07 -9.53 13.74
N ALA A 243 2.25 -9.92 14.71
CA ALA A 243 2.05 -9.12 15.94
C ALA A 243 3.33 -9.03 16.78
N ILE A 244 4.05 -10.14 16.91
CA ILE A 244 5.35 -10.18 17.60
C ILE A 244 6.36 -9.27 16.89
N LEU A 245 6.47 -9.38 15.57
CA LEU A 245 7.38 -8.57 14.77
C LEU A 245 7.04 -7.08 14.88
N ALA A 246 5.76 -6.73 14.81
CA ALA A 246 5.30 -5.34 14.96
C ALA A 246 5.68 -4.77 16.34
N GLN A 247 5.55 -5.57 17.41
CA GLN A 247 5.96 -5.16 18.75
C GLN A 247 7.46 -4.94 18.84
N GLN A 248 8.27 -5.90 18.38
CA GLN A 248 9.73 -5.79 18.41
C GLN A 248 10.23 -4.54 17.67
N ARG A 249 9.65 -4.24 16.52
CA ARG A 249 10.00 -3.04 15.75
C ARG A 249 9.55 -1.76 16.40
N LEU A 250 8.36 -1.77 16.99
CA LEU A 250 7.88 -0.64 17.76
C LEU A 250 8.82 -0.30 18.90
N ASP A 251 9.20 -1.30 19.69
CA ASP A 251 10.12 -1.15 20.82
C ASP A 251 11.48 -0.62 20.36
N HIS A 252 12.03 -1.19 19.30
CA HIS A 252 13.29 -0.75 18.72
C HIS A 252 13.23 0.70 18.24
N LEU A 253 12.21 1.09 17.48
CA LEU A 253 12.07 2.47 17.01
C LEU A 253 11.84 3.47 18.16
N CYS A 254 11.11 3.08 19.19
CA CYS A 254 10.93 3.91 20.38
C CYS A 254 12.26 4.09 21.15
N GLN A 255 13.08 3.04 21.25
CA GLN A 255 14.40 3.13 21.83
C GLN A 255 15.30 4.09 21.05
N LEU A 256 15.45 3.88 19.74
CA LEU A 256 16.26 4.75 18.87
C LEU A 256 15.85 6.21 18.98
N ASN A 257 14.54 6.46 19.01
CA ASN A 257 14.01 7.81 19.15
C ASN A 257 14.30 8.41 20.54
N SER A 258 14.23 7.61 21.62
CA SER A 258 14.54 8.08 22.97
C SER A 258 16.04 8.39 23.15
N GLU A 259 16.90 7.63 22.52
CA GLU A 259 18.35 7.81 22.54
C GLU A 259 18.82 8.84 21.51
N ASN A 260 17.97 9.25 20.58
CA ASN A 260 18.27 10.08 19.42
C ASN A 260 19.45 9.52 18.58
N ILE A 261 19.52 8.19 18.47
CA ILE A 261 20.56 7.46 17.76
C ILE A 261 19.94 6.73 16.56
N TYR A 262 20.37 7.10 15.37
CA TYR A 262 19.92 6.48 14.12
C TYR A 262 21.15 5.97 13.37
N PRO A 263 21.46 4.66 13.47
CA PRO A 263 22.67 4.11 12.86
C PRO A 263 22.64 4.25 11.33
N LEU A 264 23.71 4.82 10.79
CA LEU A 264 23.93 4.98 9.35
C LEU A 264 24.25 3.66 8.65
N PHE A 265 24.83 2.69 9.37
CA PHE A 265 25.31 1.43 8.84
C PHE A 265 24.99 0.29 9.79
N ASP A 266 24.72 -0.90 9.25
CA ASP A 266 24.79 -2.13 10.02
C ASP A 266 26.29 -2.43 10.30
N ASN A 267 26.71 -2.21 11.52
CA ASN A 267 28.09 -2.48 11.96
C ASN A 267 28.33 -3.94 12.35
N GLU A 268 27.33 -4.80 12.21
CA GLU A 268 27.43 -6.19 12.54
C GLU A 268 27.92 -7.01 11.33
N PHE A 269 29.03 -7.72 11.53
CA PHE A 269 29.51 -8.70 10.57
C PHE A 269 28.74 -10.02 10.78
N LYS A 270 27.74 -10.27 9.94
CA LYS A 270 26.85 -11.42 10.02
C LYS A 270 27.16 -12.47 8.97
N ILE A 271 26.97 -13.75 9.34
CA ILE A 271 27.03 -14.84 8.38
C ILE A 271 25.70 -14.89 7.62
N ILE A 272 25.76 -14.77 6.30
CA ILE A 272 24.62 -15.00 5.41
C ILE A 272 24.55 -16.51 5.10
N SER A 273 23.44 -17.13 5.41
CA SER A 273 23.18 -18.52 5.07
C SER A 273 21.96 -18.66 4.16
N ARG A 274 21.92 -19.75 3.41
CA ARG A 274 20.70 -20.10 2.63
C ARG A 274 19.53 -20.31 3.59
N GLU A 275 18.34 -19.93 3.12
CA GLU A 275 17.09 -20.21 3.83
C GLU A 275 16.98 -21.69 4.21
N SER A 276 16.36 -21.97 5.36
CA SER A 276 16.28 -23.34 5.90
C SER A 276 15.63 -24.33 4.93
N TRP A 277 14.62 -23.90 4.17
CA TRP A 277 13.97 -24.75 3.15
C TRP A 277 14.88 -25.06 1.96
N MET A 278 15.85 -24.19 1.64
CA MET A 278 16.86 -24.46 0.59
C MET A 278 17.94 -25.46 1.10
N LYS A 279 18.12 -25.60 2.41
CA LYS A 279 19.05 -26.55 3.00
C LYS A 279 18.48 -27.97 3.05
N ALA A 280 17.16 -28.10 3.08
CA ALA A 280 16.46 -29.39 3.15
C ALA A 280 16.39 -30.11 1.79
N GLN A 281 16.91 -29.53 0.71
CA GLN A 281 16.93 -30.15 -0.64
C GLN A 281 18.24 -30.87 -0.96
N GLN A 282 19.07 -31.12 0.02
CA GLN A 282 20.26 -32.00 -0.07
C GLN A 282 20.04 -33.29 0.72
#